data_d4bb96a8902a90175f418322ebaebc09
#
_entry.id   d4bb96a8902a90175f418322ebaebc09
#
_cell.length_a   1.000
_cell.length_b   1.000
_cell.length_c   1.000
_cell.angle_alpha   90.00
_cell.angle_beta   90.00
_cell.angle_gamma   90.00
#
_symmetry.space_group_name_H-M   'P 1'
#
loop_
_entity.id
_entity.type
_entity.pdbx_description
1 polymer ?
#
loop_
_entity_poly.entity_id
_entity_poly.type
_entity_poly.pdbx_seq_one_letter_code
_entity_poly.pdbx_strand_id
1 'polypeptide(L)'
;MSKPILIVGGGPAGLAAAHALARVGQSSVLVEKADRLGGAPILSGYAKLVPTGEWAKDAIGGMVDRVIKDPLVEVHTSARVDAFSGNPGAFSVRVSDGRAVEVGAAILATGFTHFDSVNKPEWGFGTFPDVVTTTQVEQMISSGKGVRCPSDGRKPKRVAILLCVGSRDRQIGREWCSKICCTVSANMAMEIREELPDCHVYIYYMDIRTYGLYETKYYWRSQEEFKVKYIKARI
;
A
#
# COMPACT_ATOMS: atom_id res chain seq x y z
N MET A 1 18.42 -26.78 17.43
CA MET A 1 17.59 -25.58 17.12
C MET A 1 17.17 -25.66 15.68
N SER A 2 15.91 -25.32 15.37
CA SER A 2 15.43 -25.22 13.98
C SER A 2 16.18 -24.10 13.25
N LYS A 3 16.44 -24.29 11.94
CA LYS A 3 17.04 -23.23 11.13
C LYS A 3 16.07 -22.01 11.07
N PRO A 4 16.59 -20.77 10.97
CA PRO A 4 15.74 -19.59 10.84
C PRO A 4 14.89 -19.65 9.57
N ILE A 5 13.81 -18.86 9.55
CA ILE A 5 12.96 -18.67 8.36
C ILE A 5 13.39 -17.38 7.69
N LEU A 6 13.66 -17.42 6.38
CA LEU A 6 13.88 -16.21 5.58
C LEU A 6 12.55 -15.49 5.35
N ILE A 7 12.55 -14.17 5.51
CA ILE A 7 11.43 -13.30 5.11
C ILE A 7 11.99 -12.29 4.11
N VAL A 8 11.45 -12.29 2.90
CA VAL A 8 11.85 -11.35 1.84
C VAL A 8 10.81 -10.24 1.71
N GLY A 9 11.19 -9.06 2.19
CA GLY A 9 10.36 -7.85 2.22
C GLY A 9 9.92 -7.44 3.62
N GLY A 10 10.26 -6.22 4.00
CA GLY A 10 9.97 -5.60 5.31
C GLY A 10 8.71 -4.75 5.35
N GLY A 11 7.75 -5.00 4.45
CA GLY A 11 6.42 -4.39 4.47
C GLY A 11 5.49 -5.03 5.51
N PRO A 12 4.20 -4.61 5.57
CA PRO A 12 3.25 -5.10 6.58
C PRO A 12 3.16 -6.62 6.66
N ALA A 13 3.19 -7.31 5.52
CA ALA A 13 3.12 -8.78 5.48
C ALA A 13 4.38 -9.43 6.08
N GLY A 14 5.57 -8.93 5.73
CA GLY A 14 6.83 -9.44 6.28
C GLY A 14 6.97 -9.14 7.78
N LEU A 15 6.58 -7.93 8.21
CA LEU A 15 6.56 -7.57 9.64
C LEU A 15 5.60 -8.46 10.44
N ALA A 16 4.40 -8.73 9.90
CA ALA A 16 3.45 -9.64 10.53
C ALA A 16 3.99 -11.07 10.61
N ALA A 17 4.64 -11.56 9.55
CA ALA A 17 5.27 -12.88 9.52
C ALA A 17 6.40 -12.99 10.55
N ALA A 18 7.30 -11.99 10.62
CA ALA A 18 8.39 -11.96 11.59
C ALA A 18 7.87 -12.01 13.04
N HIS A 19 6.89 -11.15 13.34
CA HIS A 19 6.27 -11.14 14.66
C HIS A 19 5.55 -12.45 15.00
N ALA A 20 4.84 -13.05 14.05
CA ALA A 20 4.16 -14.32 14.27
C ALA A 20 5.15 -15.48 14.54
N LEU A 21 6.26 -15.54 13.80
CA LEU A 21 7.31 -16.53 14.01
C LEU A 21 7.97 -16.35 15.39
N ALA A 22 8.30 -15.13 15.76
CA ALA A 22 8.90 -14.84 17.07
C ALA A 22 7.98 -15.27 18.23
N ARG A 23 6.66 -15.05 18.12
CA ARG A 23 5.67 -15.49 19.13
C ARG A 23 5.63 -17.00 19.36
N VAL A 24 6.02 -17.78 18.37
CA VAL A 24 6.12 -19.26 18.52
C VAL A 24 7.55 -19.75 18.76
N GLY A 25 8.47 -18.83 19.08
CA GLY A 25 9.87 -19.15 19.38
C GLY A 25 10.72 -19.51 18.17
N GLN A 26 10.24 -19.22 16.94
CA GLN A 26 10.96 -19.48 15.70
C GLN A 26 11.75 -18.25 15.26
N SER A 27 13.08 -18.38 15.13
CA SER A 27 13.92 -17.31 14.61
C SER A 27 13.70 -17.05 13.12
N SER A 28 13.90 -15.80 12.70
CA SER A 28 13.77 -15.38 11.30
C SER A 28 14.86 -14.38 10.90
N VAL A 29 15.17 -14.35 9.59
CA VAL A 29 16.03 -13.37 8.94
C VAL A 29 15.18 -12.60 7.96
N LEU A 30 14.98 -11.30 8.20
CA LEU A 30 14.19 -10.41 7.36
C LEU A 30 15.11 -9.57 6.49
N VAL A 31 14.94 -9.66 5.16
CA VAL A 31 15.72 -8.93 4.17
C VAL A 31 14.82 -7.92 3.46
N GLU A 32 15.17 -6.63 3.54
CA GLU A 32 14.44 -5.51 2.92
C GLU A 32 15.37 -4.72 2.00
N LYS A 33 14.90 -4.48 0.77
CA LYS A 33 15.67 -3.74 -0.26
C LYS A 33 15.81 -2.25 0.02
N ALA A 34 14.83 -1.65 0.71
CA ALA A 34 14.86 -0.25 1.10
C ALA A 34 15.77 -0.04 2.32
N ASP A 35 16.12 1.21 2.57
CA ASP A 35 16.91 1.63 3.74
C ASP A 35 16.16 1.49 5.08
N ARG A 36 14.85 1.25 5.03
CA ARG A 36 13.97 1.14 6.20
C ARG A 36 12.82 0.17 5.96
N LEU A 37 12.26 -0.32 7.08
CA LEU A 37 11.09 -1.18 7.11
C LEU A 37 9.79 -0.36 6.97
N GLY A 38 8.68 -1.05 6.72
CA GLY A 38 7.32 -0.51 6.65
C GLY A 38 6.68 -0.65 5.28
N GLY A 39 7.47 -0.87 4.23
CA GLY A 39 6.98 -1.09 2.86
C GLY A 39 6.18 0.08 2.30
N ALA A 40 5.26 -0.20 1.35
CA ALA A 40 4.50 0.83 0.65
C ALA A 40 3.79 1.84 1.57
N PRO A 41 3.14 1.47 2.68
CA PRO A 41 2.49 2.44 3.56
C PRO A 41 3.42 3.55 4.06
N ILE A 42 4.65 3.22 4.36
CA ILE A 42 5.65 4.19 4.85
C ILE A 42 6.38 4.85 3.68
N LEU A 43 6.86 4.07 2.71
CA LEU A 43 7.67 4.57 1.60
C LEU A 43 6.86 5.43 0.62
N SER A 44 5.57 5.12 0.44
CA SER A 44 4.67 5.90 -0.40
C SER A 44 3.86 6.94 0.38
N GLY A 45 4.00 7.01 1.72
CA GLY A 45 3.38 8.04 2.55
C GLY A 45 1.87 7.95 2.63
N TYR A 46 1.31 6.76 2.85
CA TYR A 46 -0.13 6.60 3.05
C TYR A 46 -0.60 7.36 4.29
N ALA A 47 -1.81 7.90 4.22
CA ALA A 47 -2.44 8.58 5.34
C ALA A 47 -3.07 7.56 6.30
N LYS A 48 -4.18 6.95 5.91
CA LYS A 48 -4.89 6.00 6.77
C LYS A 48 -4.95 4.61 6.14
N LEU A 49 -4.89 3.60 6.99
CA LEU A 49 -4.98 2.20 6.57
C LEU A 49 -6.44 1.74 6.47
N VAL A 50 -6.74 1.05 5.39
CA VAL A 50 -8.00 0.32 5.23
C VAL A 50 -7.77 -1.12 5.71
N PRO A 51 -8.61 -1.72 6.53
CA PRO A 51 -9.94 -1.27 6.97
C PRO A 51 -9.97 -0.59 8.35
N THR A 52 -8.85 -0.43 9.03
CA THR A 52 -8.82 0.02 10.42
C THR A 52 -9.15 1.51 10.56
N GLY A 53 -8.72 2.34 9.61
CA GLY A 53 -8.79 3.80 9.68
C GLY A 53 -7.66 4.43 10.52
N GLU A 54 -6.71 3.60 10.97
CA GLU A 54 -5.55 4.08 11.72
C GLU A 54 -4.56 4.81 10.82
N TRP A 55 -3.85 5.77 11.35
CA TRP A 55 -2.76 6.40 10.64
C TRP A 55 -1.69 5.37 10.28
N ALA A 56 -1.32 5.30 9.01
CA ALA A 56 -0.35 4.32 8.51
C ALA A 56 1.00 4.43 9.24
N LYS A 57 1.43 5.68 9.50
CA LYS A 57 2.66 5.97 10.25
C LYS A 57 2.67 5.30 11.62
N ASP A 58 1.58 5.40 12.37
CA ASP A 58 1.52 4.91 13.74
C ASP A 58 1.35 3.38 13.78
N ALA A 59 0.41 2.85 12.99
CA ALA A 59 0.14 1.42 12.93
C ALA A 59 1.36 0.62 12.44
N ILE A 60 1.95 1.05 11.32
CA ILE A 60 3.13 0.36 10.76
C ILE A 60 4.38 0.63 11.59
N GLY A 61 4.55 1.85 12.12
CA GLY A 61 5.63 2.18 13.05
C GLY A 61 5.65 1.26 14.27
N GLY A 62 4.49 1.01 14.86
CA GLY A 62 4.36 0.04 15.95
C GLY A 62 4.69 -1.40 15.56
N MET A 63 4.44 -1.82 14.31
CA MET A 63 4.89 -3.13 13.81
C MET A 63 6.40 -3.18 13.64
N VAL A 64 7.00 -2.15 13.08
CA VAL A 64 8.45 -2.02 12.89
C VAL A 64 9.17 -2.09 14.23
N ASP A 65 8.72 -1.32 15.21
CA ASP A 65 9.30 -1.29 16.55
C ASP A 65 9.30 -2.65 17.24
N ARG A 66 8.21 -3.41 17.10
CA ARG A 66 8.13 -4.77 17.66
C ARG A 66 9.14 -5.71 17.01
N VAL A 67 9.28 -5.63 15.69
CA VAL A 67 10.19 -6.52 14.94
C VAL A 67 11.66 -6.20 15.22
N ILE A 68 12.03 -4.91 15.24
CA ILE A 68 13.42 -4.50 15.48
C ILE A 68 13.89 -4.85 16.90
N LYS A 69 12.99 -4.81 17.88
CA LYS A 69 13.31 -5.09 19.29
C LYS A 69 13.30 -6.59 19.63
N ASP A 70 12.81 -7.44 18.74
CA ASP A 70 12.67 -8.86 19.00
C ASP A 70 14.00 -9.60 18.74
N PRO A 71 14.60 -10.27 19.75
CA PRO A 71 15.89 -10.95 19.61
C PRO A 71 15.85 -12.17 18.68
N LEU A 72 14.66 -12.66 18.31
CA LEU A 72 14.51 -13.76 17.37
C LEU A 72 14.45 -13.30 15.91
N VAL A 73 14.48 -11.98 15.64
CA VAL A 73 14.41 -11.42 14.29
C VAL A 73 15.70 -10.69 13.94
N GLU A 74 16.47 -11.24 13.00
CA GLU A 74 17.61 -10.57 12.40
C GLU A 74 17.13 -9.74 11.20
N VAL A 75 17.43 -8.44 11.17
CA VAL A 75 16.95 -7.51 10.14
C VAL A 75 18.10 -6.98 9.28
N HIS A 76 17.96 -7.10 7.96
CA HIS A 76 18.86 -6.53 6.96
C HIS A 76 18.12 -5.57 6.06
N THR A 77 18.36 -4.28 6.20
CA THR A 77 17.87 -3.23 5.27
C THR A 77 18.92 -2.93 4.20
N SER A 78 18.54 -2.21 3.15
CA SER A 78 19.38 -1.94 1.97
C SER A 78 19.98 -3.21 1.36
N ALA A 79 19.28 -4.33 1.49
CA ALA A 79 19.76 -5.66 1.14
C ALA A 79 18.74 -6.41 0.27
N ARG A 80 19.24 -7.27 -0.60
CA ARG A 80 18.43 -8.11 -1.50
C ARG A 80 18.92 -9.57 -1.41
N VAL A 81 18.04 -10.49 -1.73
CA VAL A 81 18.41 -11.88 -1.94
C VAL A 81 18.92 -12.04 -3.37
N ASP A 82 20.21 -12.36 -3.51
CA ASP A 82 20.88 -12.52 -4.82
C ASP A 82 20.84 -13.97 -5.31
N ALA A 83 20.86 -14.93 -4.38
CA ALA A 83 20.77 -16.34 -4.72
C ALA A 83 20.03 -17.13 -3.65
N PHE A 84 19.29 -18.12 -4.10
CA PHE A 84 18.52 -19.03 -3.27
C PHE A 84 18.65 -20.45 -3.85
N SER A 85 19.18 -21.40 -3.09
CA SER A 85 19.41 -22.78 -3.53
C SER A 85 19.24 -23.77 -2.39
N GLY A 86 19.19 -25.07 -2.69
CA GLY A 86 19.05 -26.12 -1.69
C GLY A 86 17.70 -26.81 -1.73
N ASN A 87 17.33 -27.47 -0.64
CA ASN A 87 16.11 -28.27 -0.51
C ASN A 87 15.31 -27.81 0.73
N PRO A 88 14.03 -28.15 0.83
CA PRO A 88 13.21 -27.90 2.02
C PRO A 88 13.91 -28.34 3.31
N GLY A 89 13.98 -27.43 4.28
CA GLY A 89 14.69 -27.61 5.55
C GLY A 89 16.18 -27.23 5.49
N ALA A 90 16.77 -27.00 4.31
CA ALA A 90 18.20 -26.71 4.14
C ALA A 90 18.47 -25.85 2.90
N PHE A 91 17.96 -24.64 2.91
CA PHE A 91 18.24 -23.66 1.85
C PHE A 91 19.47 -22.82 2.20
N SER A 92 20.30 -22.55 1.21
CA SER A 92 21.41 -21.61 1.27
C SER A 92 21.00 -20.32 0.55
N VAL A 93 21.11 -19.20 1.23
CA VAL A 93 20.70 -17.88 0.75
C VAL A 93 21.89 -16.95 0.75
N ARG A 94 22.14 -16.28 -0.37
CA ARG A 94 23.14 -15.21 -0.45
C ARG A 94 22.43 -13.85 -0.51
N VAL A 95 22.85 -12.96 0.37
CA VAL A 95 22.35 -11.58 0.46
C VAL A 95 23.35 -10.63 -0.22
N SER A 96 22.88 -9.55 -0.81
CA SER A 96 23.70 -8.59 -1.58
C SER A 96 24.75 -7.86 -0.75
N ASP A 97 24.68 -7.91 0.56
CA ASP A 97 25.70 -7.38 1.49
C ASP A 97 26.87 -8.36 1.73
N GLY A 98 26.89 -9.47 0.98
CA GLY A 98 27.95 -10.50 1.02
C GLY A 98 27.72 -11.63 2.02
N ARG A 99 26.65 -11.61 2.80
CA ARG A 99 26.34 -12.67 3.76
C ARG A 99 25.75 -13.90 3.10
N ALA A 100 26.05 -15.05 3.69
CA ALA A 100 25.42 -16.32 3.38
C ALA A 100 24.67 -16.81 4.62
N VAL A 101 23.40 -17.18 4.47
CA VAL A 101 22.53 -17.63 5.56
C VAL A 101 21.90 -18.97 5.20
N GLU A 102 21.95 -19.92 6.14
CA GLU A 102 21.24 -21.18 6.03
C GLU A 102 19.84 -21.05 6.65
N VAL A 103 18.79 -21.35 5.88
CA VAL A 103 17.40 -21.23 6.34
C VAL A 103 16.59 -22.51 6.10
N GLY A 104 15.58 -22.73 6.93
CA GLY A 104 14.70 -23.89 6.80
C GLY A 104 13.59 -23.71 5.74
N ALA A 105 13.10 -22.48 5.58
CA ALA A 105 12.06 -22.10 4.61
C ALA A 105 12.18 -20.61 4.29
N ALA A 106 11.37 -20.15 3.31
CA ALA A 106 11.30 -18.75 2.95
C ALA A 106 9.84 -18.28 2.83
N ILE A 107 9.57 -17.05 3.30
CA ILE A 107 8.31 -16.34 3.13
C ILE A 107 8.57 -15.17 2.19
N LEU A 108 7.86 -15.14 1.06
CA LEU A 108 7.94 -14.06 0.09
C LEU A 108 6.87 -13.00 0.41
N ALA A 109 7.31 -11.84 0.89
CA ALA A 109 6.49 -10.69 1.26
C ALA A 109 6.89 -9.44 0.46
N THR A 110 7.19 -9.62 -0.82
CA THR A 110 7.82 -8.63 -1.72
C THR A 110 6.92 -7.46 -2.11
N GLY A 111 5.64 -7.52 -1.75
CA GLY A 111 4.67 -6.45 -2.00
C GLY A 111 4.30 -6.30 -3.47
N PHE A 112 4.05 -5.05 -3.87
CA PHE A 112 3.66 -4.68 -5.23
C PHE A 112 4.28 -3.34 -5.63
N THR A 113 4.23 -3.05 -6.92
CA THR A 113 4.61 -1.75 -7.48
C THR A 113 3.35 -1.04 -7.96
N HIS A 114 3.18 0.23 -7.60
CA HIS A 114 2.08 1.05 -8.11
C HIS A 114 2.14 1.15 -9.62
N PHE A 115 0.97 1.19 -10.25
CA PHE A 115 0.90 1.46 -11.68
C PHE A 115 1.39 2.88 -11.96
N ASP A 116 2.27 3.00 -12.94
CA ASP A 116 2.72 4.31 -13.40
C ASP A 116 1.68 4.94 -14.34
N SER A 117 1.01 5.98 -13.84
CA SER A 117 -0.11 6.63 -14.52
C SER A 117 0.28 7.35 -15.81
N VAL A 118 1.57 7.60 -16.08
CA VAL A 118 2.04 8.14 -17.38
C VAL A 118 1.74 7.18 -18.53
N ASN A 119 1.57 5.90 -18.26
CA ASN A 119 1.21 4.89 -19.25
C ASN A 119 -0.27 4.91 -19.66
N LYS A 120 -1.06 5.87 -19.12
CA LYS A 120 -2.45 6.13 -19.50
C LYS A 120 -2.61 7.65 -19.75
N PRO A 121 -1.99 8.18 -20.83
CA PRO A 121 -1.92 9.62 -21.10
C PRO A 121 -3.28 10.27 -21.35
N GLU A 122 -4.29 9.50 -21.77
CA GLU A 122 -5.65 9.97 -21.99
C GLU A 122 -6.30 10.55 -20.72
N TRP A 123 -5.82 10.21 -19.53
CA TRP A 123 -6.28 10.77 -18.26
C TRP A 123 -5.53 12.04 -17.84
N GLY A 124 -4.52 12.44 -18.59
CA GLY A 124 -3.82 13.72 -18.45
C GLY A 124 -2.81 13.80 -17.31
N PHE A 125 -2.46 12.66 -16.66
CA PHE A 125 -1.39 12.64 -15.67
C PHE A 125 -0.04 13.00 -16.32
N GLY A 126 0.70 13.93 -15.71
CA GLY A 126 1.93 14.47 -16.29
C GLY A 126 1.71 15.59 -17.31
N THR A 127 0.47 15.80 -17.78
CA THR A 127 0.11 16.89 -18.70
C THR A 127 -0.57 18.04 -17.96
N PHE A 128 -1.53 17.74 -17.10
CA PHE A 128 -2.25 18.72 -16.31
C PHE A 128 -1.78 18.66 -14.85
N PRO A 129 -1.37 19.77 -14.25
CA PRO A 129 -0.77 19.78 -12.91
C PRO A 129 -1.73 19.32 -11.80
N ASP A 130 -3.04 19.51 -11.98
CA ASP A 130 -4.06 19.10 -11.01
C ASP A 130 -4.58 17.66 -11.20
N VAL A 131 -4.01 16.92 -12.16
CA VAL A 131 -4.22 15.48 -12.29
C VAL A 131 -3.13 14.76 -11.53
N VAL A 132 -3.51 14.15 -10.41
CA VAL A 132 -2.59 13.51 -9.46
C VAL A 132 -2.98 12.06 -9.23
N THR A 133 -2.04 11.26 -8.74
CA THR A 133 -2.31 9.89 -8.30
C THR A 133 -2.96 9.89 -6.90
N THR A 134 -3.67 8.82 -6.55
CA THR A 134 -4.17 8.62 -5.19
C THR A 134 -3.04 8.63 -4.17
N THR A 135 -1.86 8.10 -4.50
CA THR A 135 -0.67 8.16 -3.63
C THR A 135 -0.25 9.60 -3.31
N GLN A 136 -0.30 10.50 -4.28
CA GLN A 136 0.00 11.92 -4.03
C GLN A 136 -1.04 12.59 -3.14
N VAL A 137 -2.32 12.23 -3.27
CA VAL A 137 -3.37 12.71 -2.35
C VAL A 137 -3.14 12.18 -0.94
N GLU A 138 -2.82 10.89 -0.78
CA GLU A 138 -2.43 10.31 0.52
C GLU A 138 -1.26 11.09 1.16
N GLN A 139 -0.25 11.44 0.38
CA GLN A 139 0.88 12.25 0.85
C GLN A 139 0.47 13.66 1.28
N MET A 140 -0.46 14.31 0.57
CA MET A 140 -1.01 15.60 0.98
C MET A 140 -1.68 15.50 2.35
N ILE A 141 -2.52 14.48 2.56
CA ILE A 141 -3.22 14.25 3.81
C ILE A 141 -2.22 13.90 4.94
N SER A 142 -1.33 12.94 4.69
CA SER A 142 -0.38 12.45 5.72
C SER A 142 0.64 13.50 6.14
N SER A 143 0.97 14.47 5.26
CA SER A 143 1.87 15.58 5.59
C SER A 143 1.23 16.67 6.45
N GLY A 144 -0.09 16.62 6.69
CA GLY A 144 -0.85 17.66 7.40
C GLY A 144 -1.05 18.96 6.61
N LYS A 145 -0.57 19.03 5.36
CA LYS A 145 -0.79 20.20 4.48
C LYS A 145 -2.22 20.24 3.93
N GLY A 146 -2.91 19.10 3.96
CA GLY A 146 -4.23 18.91 3.42
C GLY A 146 -4.27 18.91 1.88
N VAL A 147 -5.44 18.57 1.34
CA VAL A 147 -5.63 18.43 -0.12
C VAL A 147 -5.66 19.79 -0.80
N ARG A 148 -4.78 19.96 -1.78
CA ARG A 148 -4.58 21.21 -2.55
C ARG A 148 -4.43 20.92 -4.04
N CYS A 149 -4.83 21.88 -4.86
CA CYS A 149 -4.50 21.90 -6.29
C CYS A 149 -2.99 22.15 -6.45
N PRO A 150 -2.21 21.26 -7.06
CA PRO A 150 -0.78 21.49 -7.27
C PRO A 150 -0.46 22.74 -8.10
N SER A 151 -1.37 23.15 -9.00
CA SER A 151 -1.18 24.30 -9.89
C SER A 151 -1.07 25.63 -9.17
N ASP A 152 -1.80 25.83 -8.07
CA ASP A 152 -1.93 27.14 -7.40
C ASP A 152 -2.06 27.07 -5.87
N GLY A 153 -2.05 25.86 -5.28
CA GLY A 153 -2.14 25.64 -3.84
C GLY A 153 -3.52 25.86 -3.22
N ARG A 154 -4.54 26.21 -4.01
CA ARG A 154 -5.91 26.42 -3.48
C ARG A 154 -6.58 25.12 -3.07
N LYS A 155 -7.59 25.21 -2.21
CA LYS A 155 -8.49 24.11 -1.87
C LYS A 155 -9.38 23.78 -3.07
N PRO A 156 -9.43 22.51 -3.52
CA PRO A 156 -10.31 22.14 -4.63
C PRO A 156 -11.78 22.25 -4.23
N LYS A 157 -12.62 22.76 -5.14
CA LYS A 157 -14.08 22.76 -4.98
C LYS A 157 -14.73 21.47 -5.51
N ARG A 158 -14.04 20.77 -6.39
CA ARG A 158 -14.47 19.51 -6.98
C ARG A 158 -13.28 18.58 -7.13
N VAL A 159 -13.46 17.32 -6.76
CA VAL A 159 -12.49 16.24 -6.96
C VAL A 159 -13.16 15.10 -7.70
N ALA A 160 -12.51 14.61 -8.75
CA ALA A 160 -12.91 13.41 -9.48
C ALA A 160 -11.90 12.30 -9.23
N ILE A 161 -12.36 11.15 -8.76
CA ILE A 161 -11.54 9.95 -8.56
C ILE A 161 -11.90 8.95 -9.65
N LEU A 162 -10.94 8.59 -10.49
CA LEU A 162 -11.11 7.60 -11.54
C LEU A 162 -10.65 6.24 -11.05
N LEU A 163 -11.54 5.26 -11.02
CA LEU A 163 -11.21 3.87 -10.69
C LEU A 163 -10.65 3.14 -11.90
N CYS A 164 -9.98 2.02 -11.66
CA CYS A 164 -9.48 1.09 -12.67
C CYS A 164 -8.39 1.64 -13.61
N VAL A 165 -7.81 2.81 -13.36
CA VAL A 165 -6.65 3.27 -14.14
C VAL A 165 -5.48 2.31 -13.92
N GLY A 166 -5.01 1.67 -14.99
CA GLY A 166 -3.97 0.62 -14.93
C GLY A 166 -4.45 -0.74 -14.39
N SER A 167 -5.77 -0.98 -14.34
CA SER A 167 -6.39 -2.22 -13.88
C SER A 167 -7.64 -2.50 -14.71
N ARG A 168 -7.93 -3.78 -15.01
CA ARG A 168 -9.06 -4.20 -15.86
C ARG A 168 -9.01 -3.60 -17.29
N ASP A 169 -7.81 -3.37 -17.78
CA ASP A 169 -7.53 -2.73 -19.07
C ASP A 169 -6.73 -3.66 -19.98
N ARG A 170 -7.41 -4.18 -21.01
CA ARG A 170 -6.81 -5.08 -22.00
C ARG A 170 -5.82 -4.37 -22.93
N GLN A 171 -5.99 -3.08 -23.16
CA GLN A 171 -5.13 -2.33 -24.08
C GLN A 171 -3.67 -2.28 -23.62
N ILE A 172 -3.47 -2.32 -22.30
CA ILE A 172 -2.14 -2.32 -21.68
C ILE A 172 -1.78 -3.64 -21.00
N GLY A 173 -2.52 -4.73 -21.30
CA GLY A 173 -2.26 -6.07 -20.74
C GLY A 173 -2.53 -6.19 -19.23
N ARG A 174 -3.38 -5.35 -18.66
CA ARG A 174 -3.74 -5.32 -17.23
C ARG A 174 -5.18 -5.75 -17.01
N GLU A 175 -5.53 -6.98 -17.38
CA GLU A 175 -6.93 -7.46 -17.38
C GLU A 175 -7.54 -7.67 -15.98
N TRP A 176 -6.71 -7.81 -14.96
CA TRP A 176 -7.14 -8.14 -13.60
C TRP A 176 -7.65 -6.95 -12.82
N CYS A 177 -8.56 -7.22 -11.89
CA CYS A 177 -8.95 -6.27 -10.85
C CYS A 177 -7.95 -6.28 -9.70
N SER A 178 -7.49 -5.11 -9.26
CA SER A 178 -6.62 -4.95 -8.08
C SER A 178 -7.34 -5.30 -6.75
N LYS A 179 -8.69 -5.35 -6.76
CA LYS A 179 -9.57 -5.66 -5.62
C LYS A 179 -9.51 -4.69 -4.44
N ILE A 180 -8.69 -3.66 -4.50
CA ILE A 180 -8.47 -2.73 -3.39
C ILE A 180 -8.90 -1.30 -3.70
N CYS A 181 -8.84 -0.88 -4.98
CA CYS A 181 -9.02 0.53 -5.35
C CYS A 181 -10.39 1.09 -4.96
N CYS A 182 -11.47 0.32 -5.06
CA CYS A 182 -12.80 0.80 -4.69
C CYS A 182 -12.89 1.18 -3.21
N THR A 183 -12.35 0.35 -2.32
CA THR A 183 -12.37 0.61 -0.88
C THR A 183 -11.45 1.76 -0.50
N VAL A 184 -10.23 1.79 -1.06
CA VAL A 184 -9.26 2.87 -0.82
C VAL A 184 -9.81 4.21 -1.33
N SER A 185 -10.40 4.24 -2.52
CA SER A 185 -10.98 5.49 -3.08
C SER A 185 -12.19 5.98 -2.31
N ALA A 186 -13.04 5.08 -1.81
CA ALA A 186 -14.16 5.46 -0.94
C ALA A 186 -13.65 6.05 0.38
N ASN A 187 -12.63 5.45 1.00
CA ASN A 187 -11.99 5.99 2.20
C ASN A 187 -11.40 7.38 1.94
N MET A 188 -10.59 7.51 0.90
CA MET A 188 -9.99 8.80 0.49
C MET A 188 -11.05 9.87 0.22
N ALA A 189 -12.15 9.52 -0.44
CA ALA A 189 -13.25 10.44 -0.68
C ALA A 189 -13.89 10.95 0.61
N MET A 190 -14.02 10.09 1.62
CA MET A 190 -14.49 10.49 2.96
C MET A 190 -13.49 11.41 3.64
N GLU A 191 -12.20 11.11 3.61
CA GLU A 191 -11.14 11.95 4.17
C GLU A 191 -11.10 13.35 3.53
N ILE A 192 -11.23 13.40 2.19
CA ILE A 192 -11.34 14.70 1.47
C ILE A 192 -12.57 15.47 1.94
N ARG A 193 -13.71 14.82 2.13
CA ARG A 193 -14.93 15.45 2.62
C ARG A 193 -14.86 15.88 4.08
N GLU A 194 -14.14 15.14 4.92
CA GLU A 194 -13.86 15.54 6.31
C GLU A 194 -13.04 16.83 6.35
N GLU A 195 -11.97 16.90 5.55
CA GLU A 195 -11.10 18.08 5.50
C GLU A 195 -11.75 19.27 4.77
N LEU A 196 -12.48 19.01 3.72
CA LEU A 196 -13.08 20.01 2.81
C LEU A 196 -14.58 19.79 2.68
N PRO A 197 -15.40 20.23 3.67
CA PRO A 197 -16.85 20.00 3.68
C PRO A 197 -17.59 20.59 2.47
N ASP A 198 -17.08 21.66 1.86
CA ASP A 198 -17.66 22.30 0.68
C ASP A 198 -17.18 21.68 -0.65
N CYS A 199 -16.25 20.74 -0.62
CA CYS A 199 -15.74 20.09 -1.82
C CYS A 199 -16.69 18.99 -2.29
N HIS A 200 -17.10 19.02 -3.55
CA HIS A 200 -17.86 17.93 -4.15
C HIS A 200 -16.91 16.83 -4.63
N VAL A 201 -17.10 15.61 -4.14
CA VAL A 201 -16.27 14.46 -4.53
C VAL A 201 -17.10 13.49 -5.37
N TYR A 202 -16.51 13.11 -6.51
CA TYR A 202 -17.09 12.20 -7.49
C TYR A 202 -16.18 10.98 -7.66
N ILE A 203 -16.76 9.78 -7.67
CA ILE A 203 -16.06 8.53 -8.00
C ILE A 203 -16.62 7.99 -9.31
N TYR A 204 -15.78 7.93 -10.34
CA TYR A 204 -16.13 7.35 -11.63
C TYR A 204 -15.74 5.86 -11.63
N TYR A 205 -16.65 4.97 -11.99
CA TYR A 205 -16.49 3.54 -11.83
C TYR A 205 -17.19 2.72 -12.93
N MET A 206 -16.68 1.53 -13.24
CA MET A 206 -17.36 0.53 -14.06
C MET A 206 -18.29 -0.35 -13.24
N ASP A 207 -17.82 -0.85 -12.12
CA ASP A 207 -18.57 -1.51 -11.03
C ASP A 207 -17.83 -1.28 -9.70
N ILE A 208 -18.54 -1.39 -8.57
CA ILE A 208 -17.97 -1.25 -7.24
C ILE A 208 -17.71 -2.64 -6.67
N ARG A 209 -16.47 -2.83 -6.17
CA ARG A 209 -15.96 -4.09 -5.60
C ARG A 209 -15.46 -3.88 -4.17
N THR A 210 -16.31 -3.37 -3.31
CA THR A 210 -16.14 -3.39 -1.87
C THR A 210 -16.84 -4.63 -1.34
N TYR A 211 -16.07 -5.60 -0.82
CA TYR A 211 -16.61 -6.91 -0.48
C TYR A 211 -16.98 -7.03 1.00
N GLY A 212 -18.09 -7.71 1.28
CA GLY A 212 -18.53 -8.04 2.63
C GLY A 212 -18.73 -6.82 3.51
N LEU A 213 -18.17 -6.82 4.71
CA LEU A 213 -18.29 -5.73 5.69
C LEU A 213 -17.78 -4.36 5.19
N TYR A 214 -16.97 -4.34 4.15
CA TYR A 214 -16.44 -3.09 3.59
C TYR A 214 -17.46 -2.33 2.75
N GLU A 215 -18.50 -3.01 2.26
CA GLU A 215 -19.58 -2.37 1.51
C GLU A 215 -20.29 -1.31 2.37
N THR A 216 -20.73 -1.69 3.56
CA THR A 216 -21.39 -0.77 4.50
C THR A 216 -20.41 0.31 4.99
N LYS A 217 -19.23 -0.09 5.45
CA LYS A 217 -18.26 0.81 6.08
C LYS A 217 -17.70 1.88 5.14
N TYR A 218 -17.58 1.58 3.85
CA TYR A 218 -16.95 2.45 2.85
C TYR A 218 -17.92 2.91 1.77
N TYR A 219 -18.52 2.00 0.99
CA TYR A 219 -19.35 2.37 -0.15
C TYR A 219 -20.62 3.09 0.29
N TRP A 220 -21.45 2.49 1.14
CA TRP A 220 -22.68 3.12 1.61
C TRP A 220 -22.41 4.34 2.47
N ARG A 221 -21.53 4.24 3.44
CA ARG A 221 -21.18 5.35 4.32
C ARG A 221 -20.70 6.58 3.56
N SER A 222 -19.83 6.41 2.56
CA SER A 222 -19.32 7.53 1.76
C SER A 222 -20.44 8.28 1.03
N GLN A 223 -21.51 7.59 0.61
CA GLN A 223 -22.66 8.22 -0.04
C GLN A 223 -23.61 8.86 0.97
N GLU A 224 -23.97 8.12 2.02
CA GLU A 224 -25.01 8.52 2.96
C GLU A 224 -24.55 9.64 3.90
N GLU A 225 -23.37 9.52 4.48
CA GLU A 225 -22.84 10.49 5.45
C GLU A 225 -22.03 11.60 4.75
N PHE A 226 -21.12 11.22 3.84
CA PHE A 226 -20.17 12.15 3.21
C PHE A 226 -20.64 12.73 1.89
N LYS A 227 -21.80 12.29 1.38
CA LYS A 227 -22.40 12.80 0.13
C LYS A 227 -21.48 12.66 -1.09
N VAL A 228 -20.64 11.64 -1.11
CA VAL A 228 -19.82 11.28 -2.26
C VAL A 228 -20.73 10.81 -3.41
N LYS A 229 -20.50 11.30 -4.60
CA LYS A 229 -21.30 10.96 -5.78
C LYS A 229 -20.61 9.87 -6.59
N TYR A 230 -21.31 8.79 -6.87
CA TYR A 230 -20.84 7.69 -7.70
C TYR A 230 -21.44 7.78 -9.09
N ILE A 231 -20.58 7.84 -10.11
CA ILE A 231 -20.97 7.97 -11.52
C ILE A 231 -20.50 6.73 -12.27
N LYS A 232 -21.44 5.91 -12.72
CA LYS A 232 -21.12 4.75 -13.54
C LYS A 232 -20.69 5.21 -14.93
N ALA A 233 -19.51 4.84 -15.33
CA ALA A 233 -18.94 5.17 -16.64
C ALA A 233 -18.01 4.04 -17.10
N ARG A 234 -17.80 3.95 -18.39
CA ARG A 234 -16.71 3.14 -18.97
C ARG A 234 -15.43 3.99 -18.88
N ILE A 235 -14.49 3.53 -18.11
CA ILE A 235 -13.19 4.18 -17.91
C ILE A 235 -12.16 3.49 -18.78
#